data_00644f6ef9d42be04a14d0207d189a21
#
_entry.id   00644f6ef9d42be04a14d0207d189a21
#
_cell.length_a   1.000
_cell.length_b   1.000
_cell.length_c   1.000
_cell.angle_alpha   90.00
_cell.angle_beta   90.00
_cell.angle_gamma   90.00
#
_symmetry.space_group_name_H-M   'P 1'
#
loop_
_entity.id
_entity.type
_entity.pdbx_description
1 polymer ?
#
loop_
_entity_poly.entity_id
_entity_poly.type
_entity_poly.pdbx_seq_one_letter_code
_entity_poly.pdbx_strand_id
1 'polypeptide(L)'
;KALTDMKHGVFSPEFEQVVLSIIVTTAVASILLTTDHIIDYNTGLAHAIFYALTSYPHIEERHLHGEVVGYGVLILLLVDGNKEDFDKLYAFNKQIGLPVKLSDIELGKDEIPALVKAALAMKDIEHNPYVITEDMLTEAFNKLEEMNQ
;
A
#
# COMPACT_ATOMS: atom_id res chain seq x y z
N LYS A 1 -18.84 -0.88 -12.26
CA LYS A 1 -19.02 -0.90 -13.71
C LYS A 1 -17.67 -0.84 -14.42
N ALA A 2 -16.82 0.19 -14.23
CA ALA A 2 -15.53 0.32 -14.91
C ALA A 2 -14.66 -0.96 -14.85
N LEU A 3 -14.54 -1.59 -13.68
CA LEU A 3 -13.78 -2.84 -13.52
C LEU A 3 -14.38 -4.00 -14.35
N THR A 4 -15.71 -4.09 -14.39
CA THR A 4 -16.41 -5.11 -15.19
C THR A 4 -16.18 -4.86 -16.67
N ASP A 5 -16.32 -3.62 -17.11
CA ASP A 5 -16.12 -3.21 -18.49
C ASP A 5 -14.67 -3.49 -18.94
N MET A 6 -13.70 -3.14 -18.10
CA MET A 6 -12.28 -3.43 -18.34
C MET A 6 -12.02 -4.94 -18.52
N LYS A 7 -12.58 -5.78 -17.66
CA LYS A 7 -12.43 -7.25 -17.77
C LYS A 7 -13.01 -7.83 -19.07
N HIS A 8 -13.96 -7.13 -19.68
CA HIS A 8 -14.56 -7.50 -20.96
C HIS A 8 -13.96 -6.74 -22.16
N GLY A 9 -12.92 -5.93 -21.95
CA GLY A 9 -12.29 -5.14 -23.00
C GLY A 9 -13.15 -3.99 -23.53
N VAL A 10 -14.12 -3.52 -22.72
CA VAL A 10 -15.04 -2.44 -23.08
C VAL A 10 -14.49 -1.10 -22.57
N PHE A 11 -14.23 -0.17 -23.46
CA PHE A 11 -13.86 1.22 -23.15
C PHE A 11 -15.14 2.05 -22.94
N SER A 12 -15.69 1.99 -21.73
CA SER A 12 -16.87 2.75 -21.34
C SER A 12 -16.52 4.14 -20.80
N PRO A 13 -17.46 5.10 -20.79
CA PRO A 13 -17.25 6.39 -20.13
C PRO A 13 -16.82 6.27 -18.67
N GLU A 14 -17.32 5.27 -17.95
CA GLU A 14 -16.93 5.01 -16.57
C GLU A 14 -15.48 4.52 -16.47
N PHE A 15 -15.00 3.72 -17.42
CA PHE A 15 -13.59 3.34 -17.49
C PHE A 15 -12.71 4.55 -17.79
N GLU A 16 -13.09 5.39 -18.78
CA GLU A 16 -12.38 6.64 -19.09
C GLU A 16 -12.31 7.58 -17.87
N GLN A 17 -13.39 7.72 -17.11
CA GLN A 17 -13.42 8.51 -15.89
C GLN A 17 -12.44 7.98 -14.82
N VAL A 18 -12.33 6.67 -14.67
CA VAL A 18 -11.34 6.07 -13.73
C VAL A 18 -9.93 6.39 -14.18
N VAL A 19 -9.59 6.19 -15.46
CA VAL A 19 -8.25 6.50 -15.99
C VAL A 19 -7.92 7.98 -15.81
N LEU A 20 -8.85 8.87 -16.18
CA LEU A 20 -8.67 10.30 -16.02
C LEU A 20 -8.49 10.71 -14.56
N SER A 21 -9.27 10.11 -13.65
CA SER A 21 -9.18 10.35 -12.22
C SER A 21 -7.81 9.91 -11.66
N ILE A 22 -7.30 8.76 -12.08
CA ILE A 22 -5.96 8.29 -11.69
C ILE A 22 -4.91 9.33 -12.10
N ILE A 23 -4.93 9.79 -13.35
CA ILE A 23 -3.93 10.74 -13.86
C ILE A 23 -4.07 12.11 -13.19
N VAL A 24 -5.26 12.72 -13.24
CA VAL A 24 -5.47 14.10 -12.80
C VAL A 24 -5.45 14.20 -11.26
N THR A 25 -6.17 13.30 -10.57
CA THR A 25 -6.26 13.35 -9.10
C THR A 25 -4.92 13.06 -8.47
N THR A 26 -4.17 12.07 -8.98
CA THR A 26 -2.83 11.76 -8.46
C THR A 26 -1.87 12.91 -8.67
N ALA A 27 -1.86 13.53 -9.87
CA ALA A 27 -1.00 14.67 -10.15
C ALA A 27 -1.32 15.88 -9.25
N VAL A 28 -2.61 16.22 -9.12
CA VAL A 28 -3.05 17.34 -8.26
C VAL A 28 -2.75 17.06 -6.78
N ALA A 29 -3.04 15.84 -6.30
CA ALA A 29 -2.75 15.47 -4.93
C ALA A 29 -1.24 15.54 -4.64
N SER A 30 -0.40 15.01 -5.54
CA SER A 30 1.06 15.07 -5.40
C SER A 30 1.56 16.52 -5.29
N ILE A 31 1.09 17.42 -6.18
CA ILE A 31 1.49 18.83 -6.14
C ILE A 31 1.05 19.50 -4.83
N LEU A 32 -0.16 19.21 -4.35
CA LEU A 32 -0.70 19.84 -3.13
C LEU A 32 -0.06 19.29 -1.85
N LEU A 33 0.43 18.06 -1.87
CA LEU A 33 1.07 17.42 -0.71
C LEU A 33 2.56 17.75 -0.58
N THR A 34 3.19 18.25 -1.66
CA THR A 34 4.58 18.71 -1.63
C THR A 34 4.63 20.17 -1.21
N THR A 35 5.01 20.44 0.03
CA THR A 35 5.08 21.80 0.59
C THR A 35 6.54 22.25 0.63
N ASP A 36 6.87 23.33 -0.08
CA ASP A 36 8.16 24.07 -0.04
C ASP A 36 9.43 23.21 -0.18
N HIS A 37 9.36 22.03 -0.79
CA HIS A 37 10.47 21.08 -0.95
C HIS A 37 11.13 20.61 0.36
N ILE A 38 10.47 20.84 1.50
CA ILE A 38 11.01 20.50 2.83
C ILE A 38 10.50 19.14 3.30
N ILE A 39 9.20 18.85 3.10
CA ILE A 39 8.57 17.59 3.48
C ILE A 39 7.77 17.07 2.28
N ASP A 40 8.10 15.86 1.84
CA ASP A 40 7.36 15.16 0.79
C ASP A 40 6.34 14.21 1.40
N TYR A 41 5.10 14.68 1.58
CA TYR A 41 4.00 13.85 2.06
C TYR A 41 3.45 12.88 1.02
N ASN A 42 4.03 12.79 -0.18
CA ASN A 42 3.68 11.74 -1.15
C ASN A 42 4.13 10.36 -0.70
N THR A 43 5.09 10.28 0.23
CA THR A 43 5.59 9.05 0.80
C THR A 43 5.40 9.04 2.31
N GLY A 44 5.25 7.85 2.88
CA GLY A 44 5.06 7.61 4.31
C GLY A 44 5.19 6.14 4.62
N LEU A 45 4.50 5.63 5.65
CA LEU A 45 4.60 4.25 6.10
C LEU A 45 4.39 3.23 4.97
N ALA A 46 3.41 3.44 4.07
CA ALA A 46 3.16 2.50 2.97
C ALA A 46 4.37 2.38 2.03
N HIS A 47 5.04 3.49 1.73
CA HIS A 47 6.27 3.48 0.94
C HIS A 47 7.47 2.95 1.72
N ALA A 48 7.58 3.24 3.03
CA ALA A 48 8.60 2.64 3.87
C ALA A 48 8.53 1.10 3.86
N ILE A 49 7.32 0.55 3.90
CA ILE A 49 7.08 -0.90 3.76
C ILE A 49 7.47 -1.38 2.36
N PHE A 50 7.08 -0.65 1.30
CA PHE A 50 7.48 -0.98 -0.06
C PHE A 50 9.00 -1.06 -0.19
N TYR A 51 9.74 -0.04 0.27
CA TYR A 51 11.21 -0.04 0.20
C TYR A 51 11.84 -1.16 1.04
N ALA A 52 11.25 -1.51 2.19
CA ALA A 52 11.69 -2.68 2.94
C ALA A 52 11.51 -3.98 2.13
N LEU A 53 10.40 -4.11 1.43
CA LEU A 53 10.09 -5.26 0.58
C LEU A 53 10.99 -5.37 -0.65
N THR A 54 11.47 -4.25 -1.23
CA THR A 54 12.42 -4.27 -2.37
C THR A 54 13.80 -4.83 -2.00
N SER A 55 14.09 -5.08 -0.73
CA SER A 55 15.27 -5.86 -0.35
C SER A 55 15.22 -7.31 -0.84
N TYR A 56 14.05 -7.80 -1.23
CA TYR A 56 13.84 -9.09 -1.87
C TYR A 56 13.76 -8.90 -3.39
N PRO A 57 14.74 -9.40 -4.20
CA PRO A 57 14.82 -9.08 -5.63
C PRO A 57 13.57 -9.41 -6.44
N HIS A 58 12.86 -10.48 -6.10
CA HIS A 58 11.65 -10.90 -6.80
C HIS A 58 10.49 -9.90 -6.69
N ILE A 59 10.51 -9.02 -5.68
CA ILE A 59 9.47 -7.99 -5.51
C ILE A 59 9.48 -7.03 -6.71
N GLU A 60 10.63 -6.47 -7.05
CA GLU A 60 10.73 -5.56 -8.21
C GLU A 60 10.64 -6.27 -9.55
N GLU A 61 11.05 -7.55 -9.60
CA GLU A 61 11.02 -8.34 -10.84
C GLU A 61 9.62 -8.81 -11.23
N ARG A 62 8.74 -9.06 -10.26
CA ARG A 62 7.47 -9.76 -10.48
C ARG A 62 6.23 -8.98 -10.09
N HIS A 63 6.38 -7.91 -9.31
CA HIS A 63 5.27 -7.13 -8.80
C HIS A 63 5.36 -5.68 -9.25
N LEU A 64 4.21 -5.08 -9.54
CA LEU A 64 4.14 -3.66 -9.84
C LEU A 64 4.25 -2.84 -8.55
N HIS A 65 4.91 -1.69 -8.64
CA HIS A 65 5.05 -0.75 -7.51
C HIS A 65 3.74 -0.52 -6.77
N GLY A 66 2.65 -0.22 -7.50
CA GLY A 66 1.34 0.06 -6.92
C GLY A 66 0.69 -1.14 -6.22
N GLU A 67 1.01 -2.38 -6.62
CA GLU A 67 0.52 -3.59 -5.95
C GLU A 67 1.11 -3.69 -4.54
N VAL A 68 2.42 -3.49 -4.44
CA VAL A 68 3.15 -3.62 -3.18
C VAL A 68 2.89 -2.43 -2.26
N VAL A 69 2.82 -1.20 -2.80
CA VAL A 69 2.39 -0.03 -2.03
C VAL A 69 0.95 -0.21 -1.54
N GLY A 70 0.06 -0.78 -2.36
CA GLY A 70 -1.31 -1.09 -1.95
C GLY A 70 -1.40 -2.04 -0.75
N TYR A 71 -0.49 -3.04 -0.66
CA TYR A 71 -0.32 -3.87 0.52
C TYR A 71 0.15 -3.03 1.72
N GLY A 72 1.13 -2.14 1.52
CA GLY A 72 1.61 -1.21 2.55
C GLY A 72 0.52 -0.29 3.09
N VAL A 73 -0.43 0.14 2.24
CA VAL A 73 -1.59 0.95 2.70
C VAL A 73 -2.50 0.15 3.62
N LEU A 74 -2.69 -1.17 3.41
CA LEU A 74 -3.45 -2.00 4.35
C LEU A 74 -2.80 -2.02 5.74
N ILE A 75 -1.48 -2.16 5.81
CA ILE A 75 -0.72 -2.09 7.07
C ILE A 75 -0.85 -0.70 7.71
N LEU A 76 -0.72 0.38 6.93
CA LEU A 76 -0.91 1.75 7.41
C LEU A 76 -2.27 1.94 8.06
N LEU A 77 -3.35 1.49 7.43
CA LEU A 77 -4.71 1.62 7.97
C LEU A 77 -4.93 0.82 9.25
N LEU A 78 -4.25 -0.32 9.40
CA LEU A 78 -4.25 -1.09 10.65
C LEU A 78 -3.49 -0.37 11.76
N VAL A 79 -2.34 0.24 11.45
CA VAL A 79 -1.57 1.07 12.39
C VAL A 79 -2.37 2.29 12.85
N ASP A 80 -3.08 2.95 11.92
CA ASP A 80 -3.97 4.08 12.21
C ASP A 80 -5.23 3.68 13.01
N GLY A 81 -5.55 2.40 13.07
CA GLY A 81 -6.81 1.92 13.65
C GLY A 81 -8.05 2.31 12.82
N ASN A 82 -7.86 2.72 11.56
CA ASN A 82 -8.95 3.12 10.65
C ASN A 82 -9.60 1.90 10.02
N LYS A 83 -10.44 1.25 10.83
CA LYS A 83 -11.12 0.00 10.42
C LYS A 83 -12.04 0.19 9.21
N GLU A 84 -12.73 1.32 9.09
CA GLU A 84 -13.71 1.53 8.02
C GLU A 84 -13.03 1.56 6.65
N ASP A 85 -11.96 2.32 6.50
CA ASP A 85 -11.22 2.41 5.23
C ASP A 85 -10.39 1.16 4.98
N PHE A 86 -9.90 0.51 6.05
CA PHE A 86 -9.25 -0.80 5.94
C PHE A 86 -10.19 -1.83 5.33
N ASP A 87 -11.40 -2.00 5.86
CA ASP A 87 -12.38 -2.99 5.39
C ASP A 87 -12.73 -2.74 3.90
N LYS A 88 -12.92 -1.47 3.51
CA LYS A 88 -13.19 -1.08 2.11
C LYS A 88 -12.04 -1.43 1.19
N LEU A 89 -10.82 -1.02 1.56
CA LEU A 89 -9.63 -1.24 0.74
C LEU A 89 -9.27 -2.72 0.65
N TYR A 90 -9.35 -3.44 1.76
CA TYR A 90 -9.09 -4.89 1.79
C TYR A 90 -10.05 -5.65 0.86
N ALA A 91 -11.36 -5.35 0.93
CA ALA A 91 -12.33 -5.96 0.05
C ALA A 91 -12.08 -5.61 -1.43
N PHE A 92 -11.71 -4.37 -1.70
CA PHE A 92 -11.39 -3.90 -3.05
C PHE A 92 -10.13 -4.59 -3.60
N ASN A 93 -9.03 -4.62 -2.84
CA ASN A 93 -7.78 -5.27 -3.24
C ASN A 93 -8.04 -6.76 -3.57
N LYS A 94 -8.78 -7.45 -2.70
CA LYS A 94 -9.15 -8.85 -2.92
C LYS A 94 -9.99 -9.05 -4.18
N GLN A 95 -10.92 -8.13 -4.47
CA GLN A 95 -11.78 -8.20 -5.66
C GLN A 95 -11.00 -8.04 -6.97
N ILE A 96 -9.94 -7.21 -6.98
CA ILE A 96 -9.16 -6.94 -8.18
C ILE A 96 -7.87 -7.78 -8.27
N GLY A 97 -7.61 -8.63 -7.27
CA GLY A 97 -6.45 -9.53 -7.24
C GLY A 97 -5.15 -8.86 -6.81
N LEU A 98 -5.23 -7.75 -6.06
CA LEU A 98 -4.05 -7.15 -5.44
C LEU A 98 -3.65 -7.90 -4.16
N PRO A 99 -2.38 -7.83 -3.75
CA PRO A 99 -1.89 -8.48 -2.54
C PRO A 99 -2.64 -8.03 -1.29
N VAL A 100 -3.04 -9.00 -0.47
CA VAL A 100 -3.68 -8.79 0.84
C VAL A 100 -2.98 -9.56 1.97
N LYS A 101 -1.95 -10.33 1.63
CA LYS A 101 -1.10 -11.08 2.56
C LYS A 101 0.29 -11.26 1.99
N LEU A 102 1.27 -11.56 2.83
CA LEU A 102 2.68 -11.74 2.43
C LEU A 102 2.86 -12.84 1.38
N SER A 103 2.10 -13.94 1.46
CA SER A 103 2.21 -15.02 0.48
C SER A 103 1.74 -14.62 -0.92
N ASP A 104 0.97 -13.56 -1.07
CA ASP A 104 0.57 -13.02 -2.38
C ASP A 104 1.75 -12.31 -3.08
N ILE A 105 2.78 -11.97 -2.32
CA ILE A 105 4.05 -11.40 -2.78
C ILE A 105 5.24 -12.34 -2.50
N GLU A 106 4.97 -13.63 -2.40
CA GLU A 106 5.95 -14.71 -2.28
C GLU A 106 6.84 -14.64 -1.02
N LEU A 107 6.31 -14.08 0.08
CA LEU A 107 6.98 -13.99 1.39
C LEU A 107 6.22 -14.76 2.47
N GLY A 108 6.95 -15.19 3.49
CA GLY A 108 6.40 -15.85 4.67
C GLY A 108 6.26 -14.92 5.86
N LYS A 109 5.50 -15.36 6.87
CA LYS A 109 5.35 -14.62 8.14
C LYS A 109 6.64 -14.54 8.95
N ASP A 110 7.56 -15.44 8.74
CA ASP A 110 8.89 -15.46 9.34
C ASP A 110 9.75 -14.26 8.92
N GLU A 111 9.39 -13.60 7.81
CA GLU A 111 10.04 -12.36 7.35
C GLU A 111 9.56 -11.10 8.08
N ILE A 112 8.44 -11.14 8.82
CA ILE A 112 7.87 -9.96 9.49
C ILE A 112 8.89 -9.21 10.36
N PRO A 113 9.70 -9.84 11.22
CA PRO A 113 10.66 -9.11 12.03
C PRO A 113 11.71 -8.36 11.20
N ALA A 114 12.17 -8.94 10.09
CA ALA A 114 13.12 -8.30 9.19
C ALA A 114 12.48 -7.13 8.44
N LEU A 115 11.26 -7.31 7.95
CA LEU A 115 10.48 -6.25 7.27
C LEU A 115 10.19 -5.08 8.19
N VAL A 116 9.73 -5.33 9.41
CA VAL A 116 9.47 -4.28 10.40
C VAL A 116 10.72 -3.47 10.68
N LYS A 117 11.84 -4.15 10.94
CA LYS A 117 13.13 -3.47 11.17
C LYS A 117 13.58 -2.64 9.97
N ALA A 118 13.44 -3.18 8.76
CA ALA A 118 13.82 -2.48 7.54
C ALA A 118 12.91 -1.26 7.29
N ALA A 119 11.59 -1.39 7.45
CA ALA A 119 10.64 -0.30 7.28
C ALA A 119 10.89 0.86 8.26
N LEU A 120 11.18 0.54 9.52
CA LEU A 120 11.51 1.55 10.54
C LEU A 120 12.82 2.30 10.26
N ALA A 121 13.71 1.74 9.45
CA ALA A 121 14.94 2.40 9.04
C ALA A 121 14.77 3.33 7.83
N MET A 122 13.61 3.33 7.16
CA MET A 122 13.32 4.18 6.02
C MET A 122 12.98 5.60 6.48
N LYS A 123 13.51 6.61 5.79
CA LYS A 123 13.22 8.01 6.11
C LYS A 123 11.76 8.40 5.91
N ASP A 124 11.10 7.76 4.96
CA ASP A 124 9.69 7.98 4.66
C ASP A 124 8.76 7.81 5.88
N ILE A 125 9.20 7.04 6.88
CA ILE A 125 8.43 6.84 8.10
C ILE A 125 8.30 8.14 8.93
N GLU A 126 9.23 9.07 8.78
CA GLU A 126 9.23 10.37 9.46
C GLU A 126 8.13 11.31 8.94
N HIS A 127 7.54 11.00 7.78
CA HIS A 127 6.44 11.77 7.18
C HIS A 127 5.08 11.44 7.81
N ASN A 128 5.00 10.47 8.71
CA ASN A 128 3.76 10.18 9.42
C ASN A 128 3.52 11.20 10.55
N PRO A 129 2.26 11.53 10.86
CA PRO A 129 1.94 12.54 11.86
C PRO A 129 2.21 12.12 13.32
N TYR A 130 2.66 10.89 13.53
CA TYR A 130 3.01 10.30 14.81
C TYR A 130 4.16 9.30 14.66
N VAL A 131 4.80 8.97 15.78
CA VAL A 131 5.90 8.00 15.79
C VAL A 131 5.36 6.60 15.59
N ILE A 132 5.85 5.92 14.55
CA ILE A 132 5.57 4.51 14.29
C ILE A 132 6.56 3.67 15.11
N THR A 133 6.04 2.75 15.92
CA THR A 133 6.86 1.85 16.74
C THR A 133 6.95 0.46 16.15
N GLU A 134 7.94 -0.31 16.61
CA GLU A 134 8.11 -1.71 16.23
C GLU A 134 6.90 -2.56 16.61
N ASP A 135 6.34 -2.33 17.80
CA ASP A 135 5.14 -3.06 18.26
C ASP A 135 3.93 -2.77 17.38
N MET A 136 3.69 -1.50 17.00
CA MET A 136 2.59 -1.12 16.13
C MET A 136 2.67 -1.82 14.77
N LEU A 137 3.84 -1.84 14.16
CA LEU A 137 4.03 -2.50 12.87
C LEU A 137 3.90 -4.03 12.98
N THR A 138 4.53 -4.61 13.98
CA THR A 138 4.47 -6.07 14.22
C THR A 138 3.02 -6.52 14.43
N GLU A 139 2.25 -5.78 15.24
CA GLU A 139 0.83 -6.06 15.47
C GLU A 139 0.02 -5.95 14.17
N ALA A 140 0.24 -4.89 13.38
CA ALA A 140 -0.48 -4.68 12.13
C ALA A 140 -0.19 -5.78 11.10
N PHE A 141 1.07 -6.18 10.91
CA PHE A 141 1.44 -7.30 10.05
C PHE A 141 0.78 -8.60 10.51
N ASN A 142 0.92 -8.95 11.78
CA ASN A 142 0.33 -10.17 12.32
C ASN A 142 -1.19 -10.20 12.15
N LYS A 143 -1.86 -9.09 12.44
CA LYS A 143 -3.31 -8.96 12.29
C LYS A 143 -3.76 -9.15 10.85
N LEU A 144 -3.07 -8.56 9.87
CA LEU A 144 -3.38 -8.75 8.46
C LEU A 144 -3.23 -10.22 8.04
N GLU A 145 -2.16 -10.85 8.50
CA GLU A 145 -1.88 -12.26 8.19
C GLU A 145 -2.86 -13.24 8.87
N GLU A 146 -3.35 -12.93 10.08
CA GLU A 146 -4.37 -13.72 10.77
C GLU A 146 -5.72 -13.70 10.06
N MET A 147 -6.08 -12.56 9.48
CA MET A 147 -7.33 -12.42 8.70
C MET A 147 -7.35 -13.28 7.43
N ASN A 148 -6.21 -13.79 6.98
CA ASN A 148 -6.02 -14.53 5.75
C ASN A 148 -5.69 -16.03 6.00
N GLN A 149 -5.84 -16.50 7.21
CA GLN A 149 -5.75 -17.92 7.57
C GLN A 149 -7.10 -18.63 7.36
#